data_2c9b77ff0dc4dc603bea41dfb5559140
#
_entry.id   2c9b77ff0dc4dc603bea41dfb5559140
#
_cell.length_a   1.000
_cell.length_b   1.000
_cell.length_c   1.000
_cell.angle_alpha   90.00
_cell.angle_beta   90.00
_cell.angle_gamma   90.00
#
_symmetry.space_group_name_H-M   'P 1'
#
loop_
_entity.id
_entity.type
_entity.pdbx_description
1 polymer ?
#
loop_
_entity_poly.entity_id
_entity_poly.type
_entity_poly.pdbx_seq_one_letter_code
_entity_poly.pdbx_strand_id
1 'polypeptide(L)' 'QLFLKKKFKYKTIMEKYICTICEYVYDPELGDPENGIEPGTSFEDLPADWVCPLCGVGKDEFEKAS' A
#
# COMPACT_ATOMS: atom_id res chain seq x y z
N GLN A 1 13.10 -21.45 -11.72
CA GLN A 1 11.69 -21.82 -11.58
C GLN A 1 11.18 -21.48 -10.21
N LEU A 2 11.99 -21.77 -9.21
CA LEU A 2 11.58 -21.47 -7.85
C LEU A 2 11.40 -19.97 -7.66
N PHE A 3 12.23 -19.21 -8.34
CA PHE A 3 12.11 -17.76 -8.24
C PHE A 3 10.77 -17.26 -8.72
N LEU A 4 10.31 -17.84 -9.80
CA LEU A 4 9.06 -17.39 -10.38
C LEU A 4 7.90 -17.58 -9.43
N LYS A 5 7.91 -18.70 -8.72
CA LYS A 5 6.84 -18.97 -7.78
C LYS A 5 6.81 -17.93 -6.68
N LYS A 6 7.99 -17.55 -6.19
CA LYS A 6 8.05 -16.55 -5.13
C LYS A 6 7.52 -15.22 -5.60
N LYS A 7 7.86 -14.86 -6.83
CA LYS A 7 7.38 -13.58 -7.35
C LYS A 7 5.88 -13.54 -7.44
N PHE A 8 5.30 -14.65 -7.86
CA PHE A 8 3.84 -14.69 -7.94
C PHE A 8 3.20 -14.48 -6.58
N LYS A 9 3.76 -15.10 -5.57
CA LYS A 9 3.20 -14.94 -4.24
C LYS A 9 3.23 -13.49 -3.80
N TYR A 10 4.35 -12.84 -4.02
CA TYR A 10 4.46 -11.44 -3.63
C TYR A 10 3.39 -10.61 -4.31
N LYS A 11 3.22 -10.82 -5.60
CA LYS A 11 2.27 -10.00 -6.32
C LYS A 11 0.85 -10.23 -5.87
N THR A 12 0.51 -11.44 -5.52
CA THR A 12 -0.86 -11.73 -5.13
C THR A 12 -1.24 -11.08 -3.81
N ILE A 13 -0.27 -10.78 -2.95
CA ILE A 13 -0.59 -10.24 -1.63
C ILE A 13 -0.37 -8.76 -1.53
N MET A 14 0.13 -8.11 -2.59
CA MET A 14 0.42 -6.68 -2.55
C MET A 14 -0.58 -5.94 -3.39
N GLU A 15 -1.73 -5.67 -2.79
CA GLU A 15 -2.83 -5.05 -3.50
C GLU A 15 -2.84 -3.54 -3.23
N LYS A 16 -3.32 -2.81 -4.22
CA LYS A 16 -3.44 -1.36 -4.08
C LYS A 16 -4.66 -1.01 -3.24
N TYR A 17 -4.56 0.10 -2.54
CA TYR A 17 -5.64 0.63 -1.74
C TYR A 17 -5.90 2.06 -2.14
N ILE A 18 -7.14 2.50 -2.06
CA ILE A 18 -7.52 3.84 -2.45
C ILE A 18 -8.16 4.56 -1.28
N CYS A 19 -7.79 5.83 -1.10
CA CYS A 19 -8.40 6.67 -0.09
C CYS A 19 -9.79 7.04 -0.55
N THR A 20 -10.79 6.76 0.27
CA THR A 20 -12.17 7.04 -0.12
C THR A 20 -12.51 8.52 -0.05
N ILE A 21 -11.65 9.33 0.55
CA ILE A 21 -11.90 10.76 0.70
C ILE A 21 -11.32 11.55 -0.47
N CYS A 22 -10.06 11.32 -0.81
CA CYS A 22 -9.39 12.12 -1.85
C CYS A 22 -8.95 11.29 -3.04
N GLU A 23 -9.15 9.97 -3.01
CA GLU A 23 -8.83 9.06 -4.11
C GLU A 23 -7.34 8.86 -4.33
N TYR A 24 -6.51 9.20 -3.34
CA TYR A 24 -5.10 8.83 -3.39
C TYR A 24 -4.98 7.32 -3.42
N VAL A 25 -4.09 6.80 -4.27
CA VAL A 25 -3.88 5.35 -4.36
C VAL A 25 -2.56 4.99 -3.72
N TYR A 26 -2.61 4.13 -2.71
CA TYR A 26 -1.39 3.57 -2.14
C TYR A 26 -0.99 2.36 -2.96
N ASP A 27 0.15 2.45 -3.62
CA ASP A 27 0.68 1.37 -4.45
C ASP A 27 1.84 0.73 -3.68
N PRO A 28 1.68 -0.52 -3.23
CA PRO A 28 2.74 -1.15 -2.44
C PRO A 28 4.08 -1.22 -3.16
N GLU A 29 4.07 -1.31 -4.49
CA GLU A 29 5.33 -1.37 -5.21
C GLU A 29 6.09 -0.07 -5.15
N LEU A 30 5.40 1.03 -4.96
CA LEU A 30 6.03 2.35 -4.86
C LEU A 30 6.27 2.76 -3.43
N GLY A 31 5.46 2.28 -2.51
CA GLY A 31 5.56 2.69 -1.13
C GLY A 31 5.21 4.16 -0.95
N ASP A 32 5.79 4.74 0.08
CA ASP A 32 5.61 6.15 0.39
C ASP A 32 6.91 6.65 1.01
N PRO A 33 7.98 6.72 0.21
CA PRO A 33 9.32 7.00 0.76
C PRO A 33 9.42 8.33 1.48
N GLU A 34 8.66 9.33 1.05
CA GLU A 34 8.72 10.63 1.71
C GLU A 34 8.24 10.55 3.15
N ASN A 35 7.45 9.55 3.46
CA ASN A 35 6.96 9.35 4.82
C ASN A 35 7.55 8.11 5.45
N GLY A 36 8.68 7.64 4.94
CA GLY A 36 9.41 6.56 5.57
C GLY A 36 8.93 5.17 5.22
N ILE A 37 8.11 5.02 4.19
CA ILE A 37 7.58 3.72 3.80
C ILE A 37 8.32 3.25 2.56
N GLU A 38 9.09 2.18 2.70
CA GLU A 38 9.89 1.68 1.60
C GLU A 38 9.04 1.03 0.53
N PRO A 39 9.47 1.11 -0.73
CA PRO A 39 8.81 0.32 -1.77
C PRO A 39 8.78 -1.16 -1.40
N GLY A 40 7.68 -1.82 -1.70
CA GLY A 40 7.52 -3.23 -1.33
C GLY A 40 6.80 -3.45 -0.03
N THR A 41 6.29 -2.40 0.60
CA THR A 41 5.56 -2.51 1.85
C THR A 41 4.08 -2.64 1.56
N SER A 42 3.46 -3.73 2.03
CA SER A 42 2.04 -3.92 1.83
C SER A 42 1.24 -2.93 2.69
N PHE A 43 0.00 -2.68 2.29
CA PHE A 43 -0.83 -1.76 3.04
C PHE A 43 -1.02 -2.23 4.48
N GLU A 44 -1.16 -3.55 4.67
CA GLU A 44 -1.35 -4.09 6.01
C GLU A 44 -0.14 -3.87 6.90
N ASP A 45 1.03 -3.73 6.29
CA ASP A 45 2.25 -3.54 7.06
C ASP A 45 2.56 -2.08 7.34
N LEU A 46 1.74 -1.16 6.87
CA LEU A 46 1.94 0.24 7.20
C LEU A 46 1.74 0.47 8.68
N PRO A 47 2.48 1.42 9.27
CA PRO A 47 2.27 1.74 10.69
C PRO A 47 0.83 2.12 10.95
N ALA A 48 0.38 1.84 12.16
CA ALA A 48 -1.01 2.13 12.51
C ALA A 48 -1.33 3.62 12.41
N ASP A 49 -0.32 4.46 12.59
CA ASP A 49 -0.52 5.90 12.56
C ASP A 49 -0.19 6.53 11.20
N TRP A 50 0.06 5.71 10.19
CA TRP A 50 0.25 6.24 8.84
C TRP A 50 -1.03 6.88 8.35
N VAL A 51 -0.91 7.99 7.67
CA VAL A 51 -2.08 8.71 7.16
C VAL A 51 -1.89 9.00 5.69
N CYS A 52 -3.01 9.27 5.03
CA CYS A 52 -2.97 9.62 3.61
C CYS A 52 -2.09 10.85 3.41
N PRO A 53 -1.10 10.77 2.51
CA PRO A 53 -0.20 11.91 2.30
C PRO A 53 -0.87 13.12 1.66
N LEU A 54 -2.05 12.95 1.08
CA LEU A 54 -2.73 14.06 0.43
C LEU A 54 -3.76 14.72 1.34
N CYS A 55 -4.55 13.95 2.06
CA CYS A 55 -5.63 14.54 2.84
C CYS A 55 -5.54 14.26 4.33
N GLY A 56 -4.64 13.38 4.76
CA GLY A 56 -4.37 13.21 6.18
C GLY A 56 -5.30 12.26 6.94
N VAL A 57 -6.22 11.59 6.27
CA VAL A 57 -7.07 10.64 6.98
C VAL A 57 -6.33 9.35 7.25
N GLY A 58 -6.81 8.58 8.21
CA GLY A 58 -6.15 7.36 8.61
C GLY A 58 -6.40 6.19 7.67
N LYS A 59 -5.78 5.06 8.02
CA LYS A 59 -5.87 3.86 7.19
C LYS A 59 -7.29 3.35 7.08
N ASP A 60 -8.11 3.61 8.08
CA ASP A 60 -9.48 3.10 8.10
C ASP A 60 -10.37 3.74 7.03
N GLU A 61 -9.90 4.78 6.36
CA GLU A 61 -10.64 5.37 5.25
C GLU A 61 -10.24 4.81 3.91
N PHE A 62 -9.38 3.80 3.88
CA PHE A 62 -8.91 3.21 2.63
C PHE A 62 -9.65 1.91 2.34
N GLU A 63 -9.86 1.64 1.06
CA GLU A 63 -10.46 0.40 0.59
C GLU A 63 -9.59 -0.20 -0.49
N LYS A 64 -9.70 -1.52 -0.66
CA LYS A 64 -8.98 -2.16 -1.74
C LYS A 64 -9.43 -1.56 -3.07
N ALA A 65 -8.45 -1.30 -3.92
CA ALA A 65 -8.74 -0.65 -5.20
C ALA A 65 -9.22 -1.62 -6.26
N SER A 66 -9.06 -2.91 -6.05
CA SER A 66 -9.43 -3.88 -7.10
C SER A 66 -10.64 -4.72 -6.74
#